data_3f52cb61c84c8dd756443687c070a202
#
_entry.id   3f52cb61c84c8dd756443687c070a202
#
_cell.length_a   1.000
_cell.length_b   1.000
_cell.length_c   1.000
_cell.angle_alpha   90.00
_cell.angle_beta   90.00
_cell.angle_gamma   90.00
#
_symmetry.space_group_name_H-M   'P 1'
#
loop_
_entity.id
_entity.type
_entity.pdbx_description
1 polymer ?
#
loop_
_entity_poly.entity_id
_entity_poly.type
_entity_poly.pdbx_seq_one_letter_code
_entity_poly.pdbx_strand_id
1 'polypeptide(L)'
;VMKLSQSDAAGLRAFQNIFIRSRLQLIGMTHGIMEYILDNLNRYVRHDIKFVDYERREIQRRHQVSEILYRYVCHCVSPVAPVAHQLMEANIIKTLATEYTYAAAQMLQKLLGAKGFERGHTASNIAIDIRPFTIFEGPNDMLYAEIYDQFVRATAEEKEAGIKLDKNQTLLDRLQTDARFAAVARDYTLPEDICSFLQERTLTDACALQKVFIGKIIARLFVFVQAEHEDTAAFLLNDIRKDILDCRYCG
;
A
#
# COMPACT_ATOMS: atom_id res chain seq x y z
N VAL A 1 -8.05 -36.41 6.83
CA VAL A 1 -7.37 -35.15 6.44
C VAL A 1 -6.64 -35.40 5.13
N MET A 2 -7.17 -34.84 4.04
CA MET A 2 -6.56 -34.98 2.71
C MET A 2 -5.25 -34.16 2.68
N LYS A 3 -4.11 -34.82 2.42
CA LYS A 3 -2.86 -34.09 2.14
C LYS A 3 -2.98 -33.41 0.78
N LEU A 4 -2.90 -32.10 0.73
CA LEU A 4 -3.03 -31.28 -0.48
C LEU A 4 -1.83 -31.40 -1.44
N SER A 5 -0.70 -31.92 -0.98
CA SER A 5 0.47 -32.19 -1.84
C SER A 5 1.31 -33.35 -1.29
N GLN A 6 2.10 -33.96 -2.18
CA GLN A 6 3.01 -35.05 -1.81
C GLN A 6 4.28 -34.57 -1.11
N SER A 7 4.56 -33.26 -1.09
CA SER A 7 5.69 -32.66 -0.35
C SER A 7 5.25 -31.40 0.37
N ASP A 8 5.74 -31.19 1.56
CA ASP A 8 5.44 -30.01 2.38
C ASP A 8 5.83 -28.70 1.67
N ALA A 9 6.91 -28.70 0.88
CA ALA A 9 7.36 -27.54 0.13
C ALA A 9 6.43 -27.17 -1.05
N ALA A 10 5.85 -28.15 -1.73
CA ALA A 10 4.89 -27.89 -2.81
C ALA A 10 3.55 -27.42 -2.26
N GLY A 11 3.11 -27.96 -1.12
CA GLY A 11 1.91 -27.51 -0.40
C GLY A 11 2.05 -26.07 0.07
N LEU A 12 3.20 -25.72 0.64
CA LEU A 12 3.48 -24.35 1.10
C LEU A 12 3.46 -23.35 -0.08
N ARG A 13 4.09 -23.69 -1.22
CA ARG A 13 4.07 -22.83 -2.42
C ARG A 13 2.66 -22.65 -2.97
N ALA A 14 1.85 -23.72 -3.02
CA ALA A 14 0.46 -23.63 -3.47
C ALA A 14 -0.35 -22.70 -2.54
N PHE A 15 -0.15 -22.82 -1.24
CA PHE A 15 -0.80 -21.99 -0.24
C PHE A 15 -0.40 -20.52 -0.36
N GLN A 16 0.89 -20.23 -0.53
CA GLN A 16 1.40 -18.88 -0.76
C GLN A 16 0.80 -18.25 -2.03
N ASN A 17 0.71 -19.00 -3.13
CA ASN A 17 0.08 -18.51 -4.37
C ASN A 17 -1.40 -18.12 -4.17
N ILE A 18 -2.16 -18.89 -3.37
CA ILE A 18 -3.56 -18.56 -3.06
C ILE A 18 -3.63 -17.20 -2.33
N PHE A 19 -2.82 -17.00 -1.29
CA PHE A 19 -2.82 -15.75 -0.53
C PHE A 19 -2.39 -14.54 -1.37
N ILE A 20 -1.35 -14.70 -2.19
CA ILE A 20 -0.90 -13.62 -3.08
C ILE A 20 -2.00 -13.22 -4.05
N ARG A 21 -2.67 -14.20 -4.68
CA ARG A 21 -3.80 -13.92 -5.58
C ARG A 21 -4.98 -13.27 -4.87
N SER A 22 -5.32 -13.75 -3.68
CA SER A 22 -6.39 -13.18 -2.89
C SER A 22 -6.11 -11.72 -2.52
N ARG A 23 -4.87 -11.40 -2.09
CA ARG A 23 -4.44 -10.01 -1.83
C ARG A 23 -4.55 -9.12 -3.07
N LEU A 24 -4.11 -9.62 -4.23
CA LEU A 24 -4.20 -8.88 -5.49
C LEU A 24 -5.66 -8.66 -5.94
N GLN A 25 -6.55 -9.59 -5.69
CA GLN A 25 -7.98 -9.47 -6.03
C GLN A 25 -8.72 -8.45 -5.16
N LEU A 26 -8.26 -8.21 -3.93
CA LEU A 26 -8.90 -7.24 -3.03
C LEU A 26 -8.93 -5.82 -3.63
N ILE A 27 -8.01 -5.48 -4.52
CA ILE A 27 -8.03 -4.16 -5.17
C ILE A 27 -9.30 -3.92 -5.99
N GLY A 28 -9.83 -4.94 -6.66
CA GLY A 28 -11.08 -4.80 -7.42
C GLY A 28 -12.27 -4.47 -6.51
N MET A 29 -12.33 -5.09 -5.34
CA MET A 29 -13.39 -4.81 -4.35
C MET A 29 -13.22 -3.43 -3.72
N THR A 30 -12.02 -3.10 -3.27
CA THR A 30 -11.75 -1.81 -2.61
C THR A 30 -11.87 -0.64 -3.58
N HIS A 31 -11.45 -0.80 -4.83
CA HIS A 31 -11.63 0.22 -5.86
C HIS A 31 -13.11 0.47 -6.16
N GLY A 32 -13.92 -0.58 -6.33
CA GLY A 32 -15.37 -0.44 -6.50
C GLY A 32 -16.06 0.24 -5.31
N ILE A 33 -15.62 -0.04 -4.08
CA ILE A 33 -16.11 0.65 -2.88
C ILE A 33 -15.67 2.12 -2.91
N MET A 34 -14.46 2.44 -3.36
CA MET A 34 -13.95 3.80 -3.45
C MET A 34 -14.76 4.63 -4.47
N GLU A 35 -15.09 4.06 -5.63
CA GLU A 35 -16.01 4.66 -6.60
C GLU A 35 -17.37 4.98 -5.97
N TYR A 36 -17.90 4.04 -5.22
CA TYR A 36 -19.17 4.22 -4.51
C TYR A 36 -19.11 5.30 -3.43
N ILE A 37 -17.98 5.43 -2.72
CA ILE A 37 -17.73 6.53 -1.78
C ILE A 37 -17.75 7.88 -2.50
N LEU A 38 -17.09 7.99 -3.65
CA LEU A 38 -17.09 9.24 -4.46
C LEU A 38 -18.47 9.61 -4.97
N ASP A 39 -19.26 8.64 -5.42
CA ASP A 39 -20.62 8.87 -5.86
C ASP A 39 -21.49 9.42 -4.73
N ASN A 40 -21.41 8.82 -3.54
CA ASN A 40 -22.12 9.32 -2.36
C ASN A 40 -21.62 10.71 -1.90
N LEU A 41 -20.32 10.95 -1.95
CA LEU A 41 -19.72 12.25 -1.65
C LEU A 41 -20.31 13.33 -2.57
N ASN A 42 -20.37 13.07 -3.87
CA ASN A 42 -20.88 14.00 -4.86
C ASN A 42 -22.40 14.27 -4.72
N ARG A 43 -23.17 13.27 -4.33
CA ARG A 43 -24.64 13.37 -4.17
C ARG A 43 -25.09 14.08 -2.90
N TYR A 44 -24.40 13.85 -1.78
CA TYR A 44 -24.95 14.18 -0.46
C TYR A 44 -24.13 15.20 0.31
N VAL A 45 -22.88 15.49 -0.09
CA VAL A 45 -22.03 16.43 0.64
C VAL A 45 -22.05 17.81 -0.01
N ARG A 46 -22.27 18.84 0.82
CA ARG A 46 -22.27 20.25 0.37
C ARG A 46 -20.86 20.71 0.02
N HIS A 47 -20.77 21.55 -1.02
CA HIS A 47 -19.48 21.97 -1.59
C HIS A 47 -19.05 23.40 -1.22
N ASP A 48 -19.86 24.11 -0.42
CA ASP A 48 -19.69 25.53 -0.10
C ASP A 48 -18.86 25.79 1.18
N ILE A 49 -18.36 24.74 1.83
CA ILE A 49 -17.63 24.84 3.09
C ILE A 49 -16.17 24.43 2.88
N LYS A 50 -15.21 25.32 3.18
CA LYS A 50 -13.76 25.07 2.99
C LYS A 50 -13.24 23.79 3.64
N PHE A 51 -13.73 23.44 4.83
CA PHE A 51 -13.35 22.21 5.52
C PHE A 51 -13.84 20.97 4.76
N VAL A 52 -15.07 21.01 4.27
CA VAL A 52 -15.65 19.93 3.43
C VAL A 52 -14.85 19.76 2.15
N ASP A 53 -14.42 20.85 1.53
CA ASP A 53 -13.61 20.84 0.33
C ASP A 53 -12.24 20.19 0.55
N TYR A 54 -11.63 20.45 1.72
CA TYR A 54 -10.39 19.78 2.12
C TYR A 54 -10.56 18.26 2.22
N GLU A 55 -11.52 17.79 3.02
CA GLU A 55 -11.79 16.35 3.23
C GLU A 55 -12.18 15.65 1.91
N ARG A 56 -12.93 16.36 1.06
CA ARG A 56 -13.28 15.87 -0.28
C ARG A 56 -12.04 15.60 -1.14
N ARG A 57 -11.08 16.54 -1.18
CA ARG A 57 -9.83 16.37 -1.90
C ARG A 57 -9.02 15.20 -1.34
N GLU A 58 -9.02 15.03 -0.03
CA GLU A 58 -8.37 13.90 0.62
C GLU A 58 -8.96 12.54 0.20
N ILE A 59 -10.30 12.46 0.03
CA ILE A 59 -10.95 11.26 -0.51
C ILE A 59 -10.57 11.06 -1.99
N GLN A 60 -10.58 12.13 -2.79
CA GLN A 60 -10.24 12.07 -4.21
C GLN A 60 -8.78 11.60 -4.44
N ARG A 61 -7.83 12.07 -3.63
CA ARG A 61 -6.43 11.63 -3.70
C ARG A 61 -6.27 10.14 -3.36
N ARG A 62 -7.00 9.66 -2.36
CA ARG A 62 -7.03 8.22 -2.02
C ARG A 62 -7.63 7.38 -3.14
N HIS A 63 -8.66 7.92 -3.80
CA HIS A 63 -9.21 7.27 -4.99
C HIS A 63 -8.18 7.20 -6.12
N GLN A 64 -7.43 8.26 -6.39
CA GLN A 64 -6.36 8.25 -7.40
C GLN A 64 -5.27 7.20 -7.10
N VAL A 65 -4.90 7.04 -5.83
CA VAL A 65 -3.99 5.95 -5.43
C VAL A 65 -4.62 4.58 -5.70
N SER A 66 -5.90 4.40 -5.37
CA SER A 66 -6.63 3.15 -5.65
C SER A 66 -6.68 2.85 -7.15
N GLU A 67 -6.87 3.86 -7.99
CA GLU A 67 -6.86 3.74 -9.45
C GLU A 67 -5.49 3.30 -9.99
N ILE A 68 -4.40 3.88 -9.47
CA ILE A 68 -3.02 3.48 -9.84
C ILE A 68 -2.81 2.00 -9.51
N LEU A 69 -3.16 1.57 -8.30
CA LEU A 69 -3.01 0.19 -7.87
C LEU A 69 -3.88 -0.78 -8.67
N TYR A 70 -5.11 -0.37 -9.00
CA TYR A 70 -6.02 -1.15 -9.82
C TYR A 70 -5.48 -1.33 -11.24
N ARG A 71 -5.01 -0.26 -11.89
CA ARG A 71 -4.37 -0.32 -13.20
C ARG A 71 -3.13 -1.20 -13.18
N TYR A 72 -2.29 -1.08 -12.15
CA TYR A 72 -1.12 -1.95 -11.99
C TYR A 72 -1.52 -3.43 -12.01
N VAL A 73 -2.52 -3.83 -11.25
CA VAL A 73 -2.98 -5.24 -11.23
C VAL A 73 -3.51 -5.66 -12.59
N CYS A 74 -4.32 -4.83 -13.24
CA CYS A 74 -4.88 -5.15 -14.54
C CYS A 74 -3.82 -5.35 -15.65
N HIS A 75 -2.71 -4.62 -15.58
CA HIS A 75 -1.68 -4.65 -16.64
C HIS A 75 -0.49 -5.56 -16.30
N CYS A 76 -0.12 -5.68 -15.03
CA CYS A 76 1.11 -6.35 -14.61
C CYS A 76 0.88 -7.74 -14.00
N VAL A 77 -0.37 -8.09 -13.66
CA VAL A 77 -0.68 -9.37 -13.01
C VAL A 77 -1.38 -10.32 -13.96
N SER A 78 -0.74 -11.43 -14.26
CA SER A 78 -1.37 -12.48 -15.07
C SER A 78 -2.42 -13.25 -14.25
N PRO A 79 -3.64 -13.47 -14.80
CA PRO A 79 -4.65 -14.26 -14.12
C PRO A 79 -4.29 -15.75 -14.02
N VAL A 80 -3.38 -16.27 -14.88
CA VAL A 80 -3.04 -17.68 -14.99
C VAL A 80 -1.61 -18.04 -14.63
N ALA A 81 -0.65 -17.11 -14.82
CA ALA A 81 0.75 -17.36 -14.51
C ALA A 81 1.02 -17.42 -13.00
N PRO A 82 2.05 -18.14 -12.52
CA PRO A 82 2.44 -18.12 -11.11
C PRO A 82 2.76 -16.70 -10.63
N VAL A 83 2.27 -16.36 -9.44
CA VAL A 83 2.42 -15.02 -8.82
C VAL A 83 3.35 -15.01 -7.61
N ALA A 84 4.09 -16.09 -7.37
CA ALA A 84 4.96 -16.22 -6.18
C ALA A 84 6.03 -15.14 -6.06
N HIS A 85 6.47 -14.58 -7.19
CA HIS A 85 7.45 -13.49 -7.27
C HIS A 85 6.84 -12.11 -6.93
N GLN A 86 5.52 -11.98 -6.90
CA GLN A 86 4.78 -10.72 -6.67
C GLN A 86 4.32 -10.57 -5.21
N LEU A 87 5.00 -11.21 -4.25
CA LEU A 87 4.60 -11.18 -2.84
C LEU A 87 4.64 -9.77 -2.26
N MET A 88 5.70 -9.00 -2.55
CA MET A 88 5.83 -7.64 -2.03
C MET A 88 4.77 -6.72 -2.63
N GLU A 89 4.56 -6.78 -3.94
CA GLU A 89 3.55 -6.01 -4.66
C GLU A 89 2.14 -6.33 -4.16
N ALA A 90 1.84 -7.62 -3.94
CA ALA A 90 0.55 -8.05 -3.38
C ALA A 90 0.30 -7.48 -1.98
N ASN A 91 1.33 -7.44 -1.13
CA ASN A 91 1.26 -6.84 0.19
C ASN A 91 1.05 -5.33 0.10
N ILE A 92 1.80 -4.63 -0.77
CA ILE A 92 1.64 -3.18 -1.03
C ILE A 92 0.22 -2.87 -1.48
N ILE A 93 -0.28 -3.58 -2.49
CA ILE A 93 -1.62 -3.38 -3.05
C ILE A 93 -2.68 -3.58 -1.98
N LYS A 94 -2.62 -4.70 -1.27
CA LYS A 94 -3.59 -5.04 -0.22
C LYS A 94 -3.60 -4.00 0.90
N THR A 95 -2.43 -3.63 1.42
CA THR A 95 -2.34 -2.73 2.57
C THR A 95 -2.83 -1.32 2.23
N LEU A 96 -2.30 -0.71 1.17
CA LEU A 96 -2.68 0.65 0.78
C LEU A 96 -4.14 0.74 0.32
N ALA A 97 -4.60 -0.21 -0.50
CA ALA A 97 -5.98 -0.21 -0.98
C ALA A 97 -6.98 -0.29 0.18
N THR A 98 -6.76 -1.19 1.13
CA THR A 98 -7.68 -1.37 2.27
C THR A 98 -7.61 -0.21 3.28
N GLU A 99 -6.43 0.34 3.56
CA GLU A 99 -6.28 1.49 4.47
C GLU A 99 -6.89 2.75 3.88
N TYR A 100 -6.60 3.06 2.63
CA TYR A 100 -7.12 4.28 2.01
C TYR A 100 -8.64 4.21 1.80
N THR A 101 -9.17 3.04 1.45
CA THR A 101 -10.63 2.87 1.34
C THR A 101 -11.31 2.98 2.71
N TYR A 102 -10.72 2.40 3.75
CA TYR A 102 -11.26 2.52 5.11
C TYR A 102 -11.22 3.98 5.61
N ALA A 103 -10.11 4.69 5.39
CA ALA A 103 -9.99 6.11 5.74
C ALA A 103 -11.00 6.97 4.97
N ALA A 104 -11.21 6.72 3.67
CA ALA A 104 -12.19 7.42 2.86
C ALA A 104 -13.63 7.16 3.33
N ALA A 105 -13.95 5.93 3.74
CA ALA A 105 -15.25 5.58 4.29
C ALA A 105 -15.54 6.32 5.61
N GLN A 106 -14.55 6.42 6.49
CA GLN A 106 -14.68 7.20 7.74
C GLN A 106 -14.83 8.70 7.47
N MET A 107 -14.10 9.24 6.49
CA MET A 107 -14.26 10.64 6.08
C MET A 107 -15.65 10.92 5.52
N LEU A 108 -16.18 10.06 4.65
CA LEU A 108 -17.54 10.18 4.12
C LEU A 108 -18.57 10.17 5.27
N GLN A 109 -18.44 9.23 6.23
CA GLN A 109 -19.30 9.13 7.40
C GLN A 109 -19.31 10.44 8.20
N LYS A 110 -18.12 11.02 8.44
CA LYS A 110 -17.95 12.30 9.14
C LYS A 110 -18.59 13.47 8.37
N LEU A 111 -18.39 13.54 7.04
CA LEU A 111 -18.91 14.61 6.20
C LEU A 111 -20.44 14.61 6.12
N LEU A 112 -21.08 13.47 6.26
CA LEU A 112 -22.53 13.34 6.29
C LEU A 112 -23.12 13.66 7.67
N GLY A 113 -22.29 13.94 8.68
CA GLY A 113 -22.72 14.27 10.04
C GLY A 113 -23.57 13.16 10.66
N ALA A 114 -24.64 13.54 11.38
CA ALA A 114 -25.50 12.58 12.07
C ALA A 114 -26.04 11.46 11.15
N LYS A 115 -26.40 11.80 9.91
CA LYS A 115 -26.86 10.81 8.92
C LYS A 115 -25.83 9.71 8.62
N GLY A 116 -24.54 10.06 8.59
CA GLY A 116 -23.47 9.10 8.35
C GLY A 116 -23.34 8.03 9.44
N PHE A 117 -23.95 8.25 10.60
CA PHE A 117 -23.96 7.32 11.74
C PHE A 117 -25.29 6.61 11.94
N GLU A 118 -26.32 6.94 11.17
CA GLU A 118 -27.62 6.26 11.24
C GLU A 118 -27.48 4.79 10.84
N ARG A 119 -28.10 3.92 11.65
CA ARG A 119 -28.11 2.48 11.37
C ARG A 119 -28.81 2.20 10.03
N GLY A 120 -28.13 1.48 9.15
CA GLY A 120 -28.63 1.17 7.81
C GLY A 120 -28.37 2.26 6.76
N HIS A 121 -27.81 3.42 7.14
CA HIS A 121 -27.35 4.39 6.17
C HIS A 121 -26.08 3.88 5.45
N THR A 122 -25.99 4.11 4.16
CA THR A 122 -24.92 3.64 3.30
C THR A 122 -23.52 3.95 3.85
N ALA A 123 -23.26 5.17 4.28
CA ALA A 123 -21.95 5.55 4.80
C ALA A 123 -21.58 4.82 6.10
N SER A 124 -22.57 4.55 6.98
CA SER A 124 -22.36 3.75 8.18
C SER A 124 -22.01 2.30 7.82
N ASN A 125 -22.76 1.71 6.87
CA ASN A 125 -22.53 0.34 6.44
C ASN A 125 -21.15 0.19 5.79
N ILE A 126 -20.77 1.07 4.85
CA ILE A 126 -19.45 1.04 4.20
C ILE A 126 -18.32 1.09 5.23
N ALA A 127 -18.40 2.00 6.21
CA ALA A 127 -17.35 2.14 7.23
C ALA A 127 -17.21 0.87 8.10
N ILE A 128 -18.30 0.14 8.33
CA ILE A 128 -18.29 -1.14 9.05
C ILE A 128 -17.77 -2.25 8.16
N ASP A 129 -18.29 -2.35 6.93
CA ASP A 129 -18.04 -3.48 6.02
C ASP A 129 -16.60 -3.49 5.49
N ILE A 130 -15.97 -2.33 5.30
CA ILE A 130 -14.56 -2.25 4.84
C ILE A 130 -13.55 -2.54 5.95
N ARG A 131 -13.89 -2.38 7.22
CA ARG A 131 -12.97 -2.58 8.35
C ARG A 131 -12.29 -3.95 8.36
N PRO A 132 -13.02 -5.08 8.15
CA PRO A 132 -12.40 -6.41 8.10
C PRO A 132 -11.34 -6.57 7.03
N PHE A 133 -11.38 -5.80 5.93
CA PHE A 133 -10.40 -5.89 4.84
C PHE A 133 -8.99 -5.51 5.28
N THR A 134 -8.84 -4.67 6.32
CA THR A 134 -7.53 -4.36 6.88
C THR A 134 -6.91 -5.54 7.66
N ILE A 135 -7.70 -6.58 7.94
CA ILE A 135 -7.31 -7.75 8.73
C ILE A 135 -7.24 -9.01 7.86
N PHE A 136 -8.18 -9.18 6.90
CA PHE A 136 -8.23 -10.33 6.00
C PHE A 136 -6.92 -10.47 5.21
N GLU A 137 -6.54 -11.71 4.90
CA GLU A 137 -5.33 -12.07 4.19
C GLU A 137 -4.03 -11.63 4.90
N GLY A 138 -4.14 -11.32 6.19
CA GLY A 138 -3.10 -10.84 7.08
C GLY A 138 -3.29 -9.39 7.51
N PRO A 139 -3.12 -9.09 8.81
CA PRO A 139 -3.19 -7.73 9.34
C PRO A 139 -2.21 -6.80 8.65
N ASN A 140 -2.64 -5.59 8.29
CA ASN A 140 -1.83 -4.65 7.53
C ASN A 140 -0.46 -4.36 8.16
N ASP A 141 -0.38 -4.19 9.47
CA ASP A 141 0.90 -3.92 10.14
C ASP A 141 1.91 -5.07 9.96
N MET A 142 1.45 -6.32 10.01
CA MET A 142 2.30 -7.47 9.71
C MET A 142 2.76 -7.48 8.26
N LEU A 143 1.87 -7.12 7.33
CA LEU A 143 2.20 -7.07 5.91
C LEU A 143 3.18 -5.92 5.59
N TYR A 144 3.08 -4.79 6.27
CA TYR A 144 4.09 -3.73 6.15
C TYR A 144 5.47 -4.18 6.63
N ALA A 145 5.55 -4.88 7.76
CA ALA A 145 6.82 -5.46 8.20
C ALA A 145 7.36 -6.49 7.18
N GLU A 146 6.48 -7.27 6.55
CA GLU A 146 6.85 -8.22 5.50
C GLU A 146 7.30 -7.50 4.21
N ILE A 147 6.71 -6.36 3.84
CA ILE A 147 7.17 -5.51 2.73
C ILE A 147 8.62 -5.08 2.97
N TYR A 148 8.94 -4.59 4.17
CA TYR A 148 10.32 -4.29 4.54
C TYR A 148 11.23 -5.50 4.39
N ASP A 149 10.85 -6.64 4.97
CA ASP A 149 11.64 -7.86 4.91
C ASP A 149 11.85 -8.38 3.47
N GLN A 150 10.89 -8.19 2.57
CA GLN A 150 11.03 -8.52 1.14
C GLN A 150 11.93 -7.52 0.43
N PHE A 151 11.84 -6.23 0.75
CA PHE A 151 12.63 -5.18 0.13
C PHE A 151 14.13 -5.31 0.44
N VAL A 152 14.47 -5.67 1.67
CA VAL A 152 15.88 -5.84 2.12
C VAL A 152 16.47 -7.20 1.74
N ARG A 153 15.71 -8.06 1.06
CA ARG A 153 16.22 -9.35 0.54
C ARG A 153 16.53 -9.24 -0.95
N ALA A 154 17.53 -9.99 -1.39
CA ALA A 154 17.82 -10.11 -2.82
C ALA A 154 16.63 -10.76 -3.55
N THR A 155 16.24 -10.20 -4.70
CA THR A 155 15.23 -10.76 -5.59
C THR A 155 15.67 -12.10 -6.17
N ALA A 156 14.77 -12.81 -6.85
CA ALA A 156 15.12 -14.07 -7.51
C ALA A 156 16.15 -13.83 -8.62
N GLU A 157 15.94 -12.77 -9.43
CA GLU A 157 16.84 -12.38 -10.52
C GLU A 157 18.23 -11.98 -10.01
N GLU A 158 18.28 -11.22 -8.90
CA GLU A 158 19.54 -10.82 -8.25
C GLU A 158 20.30 -12.05 -7.72
N LYS A 159 19.60 -13.04 -7.16
CA LYS A 159 20.22 -14.30 -6.70
C LYS A 159 20.74 -15.14 -7.85
N GLU A 160 20.01 -15.25 -8.97
CA GLU A 160 20.43 -15.94 -10.18
C GLU A 160 21.63 -15.25 -10.81
N ALA A 161 21.68 -13.91 -10.77
CA ALA A 161 22.83 -13.11 -11.21
C ALA A 161 24.02 -13.14 -10.24
N GLY A 162 23.90 -13.81 -9.08
CA GLY A 162 24.94 -13.88 -8.07
C GLY A 162 25.16 -12.59 -7.28
N ILE A 163 24.23 -11.65 -7.35
CA ILE A 163 24.31 -10.37 -6.64
C ILE A 163 24.04 -10.61 -5.16
N LYS A 164 25.00 -10.21 -4.32
CA LYS A 164 24.86 -10.20 -2.86
C LYS A 164 24.59 -8.77 -2.41
N LEU A 165 23.51 -8.58 -1.66
CA LEU A 165 23.24 -7.29 -1.04
C LEU A 165 24.26 -7.04 0.09
N ASP A 166 24.85 -5.85 0.09
CA ASP A 166 25.69 -5.40 1.19
C ASP A 166 24.82 -5.02 2.39
N LYS A 167 25.14 -5.55 3.57
CA LYS A 167 24.43 -5.21 4.81
C LYS A 167 24.60 -3.75 5.22
N ASN A 168 25.67 -3.10 4.77
CA ASN A 168 25.93 -1.69 5.01
C ASN A 168 25.23 -0.77 3.99
N GLN A 169 24.60 -1.34 2.96
CA GLN A 169 23.81 -0.60 1.99
C GLN A 169 22.66 0.13 2.69
N THR A 170 22.44 1.38 2.29
CA THR A 170 21.33 2.17 2.82
C THR A 170 20.00 1.80 2.16
N LEU A 171 18.88 2.22 2.75
CA LEU A 171 17.57 2.08 2.12
C LEU A 171 17.50 2.86 0.79
N LEU A 172 18.19 4.01 0.71
CA LEU A 172 18.24 4.80 -0.52
C LEU A 172 19.00 4.07 -1.63
N ASP A 173 20.17 3.49 -1.33
CA ASP A 173 20.94 2.71 -2.30
C ASP A 173 20.12 1.52 -2.80
N ARG A 174 19.42 0.84 -1.90
CA ARG A 174 18.56 -0.29 -2.26
C ARG A 174 17.42 0.15 -3.18
N LEU A 175 16.79 1.29 -2.89
CA LEU A 175 15.72 1.85 -3.70
C LEU A 175 16.19 2.17 -5.14
N GLN A 176 17.41 2.67 -5.29
CA GLN A 176 18.00 3.00 -6.59
C GLN A 176 18.37 1.76 -7.41
N THR A 177 18.69 0.64 -6.76
CA THR A 177 19.10 -0.60 -7.40
C THR A 177 17.96 -1.58 -7.67
N ASP A 178 16.86 -1.47 -6.96
CA ASP A 178 15.70 -2.34 -7.12
C ASP A 178 14.87 -1.93 -8.35
N ALA A 179 14.75 -2.86 -9.32
CA ALA A 179 14.06 -2.60 -10.59
C ALA A 179 12.60 -2.12 -10.42
N ARG A 180 11.94 -2.47 -9.31
CA ARG A 180 10.56 -2.05 -8.99
C ARG A 180 10.45 -0.55 -8.71
N PHE A 181 11.55 0.08 -8.35
CA PHE A 181 11.66 1.51 -8.02
C PHE A 181 12.57 2.29 -8.98
N ALA A 182 13.05 1.66 -10.05
CA ALA A 182 14.02 2.26 -10.97
C ALA A 182 13.57 3.61 -11.58
N ALA A 183 12.27 3.86 -11.66
CA ALA A 183 11.72 5.14 -12.09
C ALA A 183 12.01 6.28 -11.09
N VAL A 184 12.08 6.00 -9.78
CA VAL A 184 12.44 7.01 -8.75
C VAL A 184 13.84 7.56 -9.01
N ALA A 185 14.76 6.70 -9.45
CA ALA A 185 16.14 7.08 -9.68
C ALA A 185 16.35 7.90 -10.97
N ARG A 186 15.42 7.82 -11.94
CA ARG A 186 15.59 8.42 -13.28
C ARG A 186 14.76 9.68 -13.49
N ASP A 187 13.52 9.70 -13.03
CA ASP A 187 12.53 10.70 -13.44
C ASP A 187 11.99 11.55 -12.28
N TYR A 188 12.18 11.12 -11.03
CA TYR A 188 11.65 11.81 -9.86
C TYR A 188 12.76 12.15 -8.86
N THR A 189 12.89 13.43 -8.56
CA THR A 189 13.74 13.86 -7.45
C THR A 189 12.95 13.76 -6.15
N LEU A 190 13.31 12.82 -5.30
CA LEU A 190 12.75 12.76 -3.95
C LEU A 190 13.18 14.01 -3.16
N PRO A 191 12.31 14.58 -2.32
CA PRO A 191 12.66 15.67 -1.42
C PRO A 191 13.84 15.30 -0.50
N GLU A 192 14.69 16.29 -0.20
CA GLU A 192 15.92 16.09 0.57
C GLU A 192 15.68 15.48 1.96
N ASP A 193 14.59 15.84 2.62
CA ASP A 193 14.19 15.29 3.91
C ASP A 193 13.89 13.78 3.87
N ILE A 194 13.32 13.29 2.78
CA ILE A 194 13.05 11.87 2.56
C ILE A 194 14.34 11.14 2.17
N CYS A 195 15.13 11.73 1.26
CA CYS A 195 16.44 11.17 0.88
C CYS A 195 17.36 11.01 2.10
N SER A 196 17.48 12.03 2.93
CA SER A 196 18.30 12.01 4.15
C SER A 196 17.85 10.88 5.09
N PHE A 197 16.54 10.73 5.32
CA PHE A 197 16.03 9.65 6.16
C PHE A 197 16.40 8.26 5.60
N LEU A 198 16.23 8.05 4.28
CA LEU A 198 16.54 6.78 3.64
C LEU A 198 18.05 6.48 3.63
N GLN A 199 18.88 7.51 3.58
CA GLN A 199 20.34 7.40 3.60
C GLN A 199 20.90 7.14 5.01
N GLU A 200 20.23 7.64 6.05
CA GLU A 200 20.60 7.38 7.46
C GLU A 200 20.33 5.93 7.91
N ARG A 201 19.57 5.15 7.15
CA ARG A 201 19.10 3.81 7.55
C ARG A 201 19.77 2.71 6.72
N THR A 202 20.44 1.78 7.40
CA THR A 202 20.95 0.57 6.78
C THR A 202 19.86 -0.51 6.67
N LEU A 203 20.09 -1.51 5.84
CA LEU A 203 19.12 -2.60 5.60
C LEU A 203 18.88 -3.50 6.84
N THR A 204 19.70 -3.38 7.88
CA THR A 204 19.68 -4.30 9.03
C THR A 204 19.25 -3.69 10.36
N ASP A 205 19.10 -2.35 10.44
CA ASP A 205 19.01 -1.63 11.73
C ASP A 205 17.58 -1.38 12.22
N ALA A 206 16.56 -1.98 11.61
CA ALA A 206 15.18 -1.71 11.97
C ALA A 206 14.66 -2.68 13.05
N CYS A 207 14.15 -2.14 14.16
CA CYS A 207 13.36 -2.91 15.12
C CYS A 207 11.98 -3.30 14.53
N ALA A 208 11.23 -4.18 15.21
CA ALA A 208 9.97 -4.70 14.69
C ALA A 208 8.95 -3.59 14.32
N LEU A 209 8.84 -2.55 15.14
CA LEU A 209 7.92 -1.44 14.89
C LEU A 209 8.42 -0.52 13.77
N GLN A 210 9.72 -0.26 13.70
CA GLN A 210 10.33 0.51 12.62
C GLN A 210 10.14 -0.17 11.25
N LYS A 211 10.17 -1.51 11.19
CA LYS A 211 9.87 -2.26 9.97
C LYS A 211 8.48 -1.95 9.41
N VAL A 212 7.49 -1.76 10.28
CA VAL A 212 6.13 -1.38 9.87
C VAL A 212 6.15 -0.02 9.19
N PHE A 213 6.75 1.00 9.82
CA PHE A 213 6.78 2.35 9.24
C PHE A 213 7.63 2.44 7.97
N ILE A 214 8.79 1.78 7.94
CA ILE A 214 9.61 1.72 6.73
C ILE A 214 8.86 0.97 5.62
N GLY A 215 8.15 -0.09 5.94
CA GLY A 215 7.29 -0.80 4.99
C GLY A 215 6.17 0.08 4.42
N LYS A 216 5.56 0.97 5.24
CA LYS A 216 4.61 1.98 4.77
C LYS A 216 5.27 2.96 3.80
N ILE A 217 6.46 3.44 4.14
CA ILE A 217 7.24 4.34 3.25
C ILE A 217 7.52 3.66 1.91
N ILE A 218 8.02 2.41 1.93
CA ILE A 218 8.30 1.63 0.72
C ILE A 218 7.02 1.45 -0.12
N ALA A 219 5.91 1.09 0.51
CA ALA A 219 4.63 0.92 -0.17
C ALA A 219 4.17 2.21 -0.88
N ARG A 220 4.29 3.37 -0.21
CA ARG A 220 3.93 4.66 -0.80
C ARG A 220 4.89 5.10 -1.90
N LEU A 221 6.19 4.83 -1.75
CA LEU A 221 7.18 5.06 -2.80
C LEU A 221 6.89 4.22 -4.05
N PHE A 222 6.43 2.98 -3.89
CA PHE A 222 6.02 2.14 -5.00
C PHE A 222 4.89 2.75 -5.84
N VAL A 223 3.92 3.39 -5.19
CA VAL A 223 2.83 4.11 -5.88
C VAL A 223 3.30 5.46 -6.41
N PHE A 224 4.15 6.16 -5.65
CA PHE A 224 4.69 7.47 -6.02
C PHE A 224 5.38 7.44 -7.39
N VAL A 225 6.15 6.40 -7.68
CA VAL A 225 6.84 6.25 -8.99
C VAL A 225 5.89 6.03 -10.17
N GLN A 226 4.64 5.71 -9.90
CA GLN A 226 3.59 5.47 -10.89
C GLN A 226 2.58 6.62 -10.94
N ALA A 227 2.75 7.66 -10.09
CA ALA A 227 1.83 8.77 -10.02
C ALA A 227 2.03 9.73 -11.20
N GLU A 228 1.03 9.87 -12.05
CA GLU A 228 1.03 10.77 -13.20
C GLU A 228 0.64 12.22 -12.81
N HIS A 229 -0.01 12.41 -11.66
CA HIS A 229 -0.54 13.68 -11.19
C HIS A 229 0.27 14.24 -10.02
N GLU A 230 0.69 15.50 -10.10
CA GLU A 230 1.44 16.20 -9.04
C GLU A 230 0.71 16.20 -7.70
N ASP A 231 -0.61 16.36 -7.69
CA ASP A 231 -1.44 16.33 -6.48
C ASP A 231 -1.38 14.98 -5.76
N THR A 232 -1.37 13.87 -6.52
CA THR A 232 -1.24 12.52 -5.96
C THR A 232 0.17 12.28 -5.44
N ALA A 233 1.18 12.72 -6.18
CA ALA A 233 2.57 12.66 -5.76
C ALA A 233 2.79 13.45 -4.45
N ALA A 234 2.31 14.69 -4.38
CA ALA A 234 2.40 15.53 -3.18
C ALA A 234 1.67 14.91 -1.98
N PHE A 235 0.51 14.31 -2.20
CA PHE A 235 -0.24 13.58 -1.16
C PHE A 235 0.57 12.42 -0.60
N LEU A 236 1.15 11.59 -1.46
CA LEU A 236 1.99 10.44 -1.05
C LEU A 236 3.24 10.90 -0.29
N LEU A 237 3.92 11.96 -0.75
CA LEU A 237 5.08 12.53 -0.05
C LEU A 237 4.72 13.04 1.35
N ASN A 238 3.55 13.64 1.53
CA ASN A 238 3.07 14.06 2.84
C ASN A 238 2.78 12.87 3.78
N ASP A 239 2.20 11.80 3.26
CA ASP A 239 1.99 10.58 4.06
C ASP A 239 3.32 9.88 4.39
N ILE A 240 4.29 9.88 3.47
CA ILE A 240 5.66 9.38 3.74
C ILE A 240 6.31 10.18 4.88
N ARG A 241 6.18 11.51 4.90
CA ARG A 241 6.73 12.34 5.98
C ARG A 241 6.11 12.02 7.34
N LYS A 242 4.82 11.73 7.40
CA LYS A 242 4.16 11.27 8.63
C LYS A 242 4.77 9.95 9.12
N ASP A 243 4.93 8.98 8.22
CA ASP A 243 5.54 7.70 8.59
C ASP A 243 7.01 7.83 9.03
N ILE A 244 7.77 8.76 8.43
CA ILE A 244 9.14 9.07 8.87
C ILE A 244 9.15 9.61 10.30
N LEU A 245 8.23 10.52 10.62
CA LEU A 245 8.10 11.04 11.98
C LEU A 245 7.77 9.92 12.97
N ASP A 246 6.78 9.11 12.66
CA ASP A 246 6.38 7.98 13.50
C ASP A 246 7.53 6.96 13.67
N CYS A 247 8.29 6.68 12.61
CA CYS A 247 9.46 5.80 12.65
C CYS A 247 10.57 6.35 13.56
N ARG A 248 10.80 7.67 13.56
CA ARG A 248 11.80 8.31 14.44
C ARG A 248 11.43 8.27 15.91
N TYR A 249 10.13 8.35 16.23
CA TYR A 249 9.65 8.26 17.61
C TYR A 249 9.65 6.83 18.20
N CYS A 250 9.83 5.80 17.39
CA CYS A 250 9.84 4.40 17.80
C CYS A 250 11.24 3.83 18.10
N GLY A 251 12.27 4.65 18.05
CA GLY A 251 13.68 4.29 18.29
C GLY A 251 14.26 5.03 19.51
#